data_feff01c0c8b66d3bb1347de814b118fd
#
_entry.id   feff01c0c8b66d3bb1347de814b118fd
#
_cell.length_a   1.000
_cell.length_b   1.000
_cell.length_c   1.000
_cell.angle_alpha   90.00
_cell.angle_beta   90.00
_cell.angle_gamma   90.00
#
_symmetry.space_group_name_H-M   'P 1'
#
loop_
_entity.id
_entity.type
_entity.pdbx_description
1 polymer ?
#
loop_
_entity_poly.entity_id
_entity_poly.type
_entity_poly.pdbx_seq_one_letter_code
_entity_poly.pdbx_strand_id
1 'polypeptide(L)'
;MSHDLTTQRVMGIETEFGVLHADPEDRARAGAGSSILLSHLTVAAYALLDPAEGDRGRRVRWDYGDETPLRDARGFEIQRAAAHPTQLTDQVRDAHVPSVDLDAPLQGPETPPEGEDDEILTWAAHRSIGNAVLVNGARWYVDHAHPEYSAPEVLRAREAVVTDRAGEVIARRAMDILAGAHGIPEVALYKNNTDGKGASYGTHENYLLDRAVPFDDVVAALLPFLATRQVLVGAGRVGIGPRGTTPGFQISSRADFMEAEVGLETTLNRPIVNTRDEPHADPARHRRLHVIIGDANMLEESTFLKLGTTSLLLAAIEAQHRTGTRILPEIALADPVGAVHTISHDPSLSATVPLVDGRELTAVQVLRAYLEALRTAADLADEETAQVLTAWSEILDLLEQDPMLAADRVEWLGKLRLLEGYRARHGLDWSDPRLFAIDLQYSDLRPATGLFERMRAKGRVRTQVSEQEVQRAVLTPPASTRAHLRGSLISQHRDRVPAAGWDTTTVAGTEGGARIRLADPTIGSAAWCEQHGIDPGADVDDVLAALRRAVDASQTAP
;
A
#
# COMPACT_ATOMS: atom_id res chain seq x y z
N MET A 1 -3.55 35.20 1.64
CA MET A 1 -4.70 34.57 2.35
C MET A 1 -4.22 33.20 2.78
N SER A 2 -4.41 32.81 4.03
CA SER A 2 -4.19 31.43 4.46
C SER A 2 -5.16 30.56 3.68
N HIS A 3 -4.68 29.47 3.08
CA HIS A 3 -5.51 28.51 2.36
C HIS A 3 -5.94 27.38 3.29
N ASP A 4 -5.47 27.37 4.54
CA ASP A 4 -5.77 26.40 5.61
C ASP A 4 -5.62 24.93 5.15
N LEU A 5 -4.56 24.64 4.36
CA LEU A 5 -4.30 23.31 3.84
C LEU A 5 -3.89 22.36 4.95
N THR A 6 -4.47 21.16 4.96
CA THR A 6 -4.13 20.09 5.90
C THR A 6 -3.76 18.80 5.19
N THR A 7 -3.08 17.90 5.90
CA THR A 7 -2.81 16.53 5.46
C THR A 7 -4.04 15.63 5.51
N GLN A 8 -5.15 16.08 6.11
CA GLN A 8 -6.35 15.28 6.29
C GLN A 8 -7.00 14.93 4.95
N ARG A 9 -7.01 13.64 4.61
CA ARG A 9 -7.56 13.10 3.37
C ARG A 9 -7.85 11.62 3.54
N VAL A 10 -8.91 11.11 2.92
CA VAL A 10 -9.09 9.66 2.81
C VAL A 10 -7.93 9.10 1.98
N MET A 11 -7.17 8.20 2.59
CA MET A 11 -6.01 7.56 1.99
C MET A 11 -5.88 6.11 2.45
N GLY A 12 -5.10 5.32 1.72
CA GLY A 12 -4.73 3.95 2.07
C GLY A 12 -3.42 3.55 1.41
N ILE A 13 -2.83 2.48 1.92
CA ILE A 13 -1.59 1.90 1.41
C ILE A 13 -1.79 0.42 1.14
N GLU A 14 -1.23 -0.06 0.03
CA GLU A 14 -1.18 -1.47 -0.38
C GLU A 14 0.27 -1.92 -0.37
N THR A 15 0.54 -3.11 0.16
CA THR A 15 1.89 -3.65 0.23
C THR A 15 1.90 -5.11 -0.21
N GLU A 16 2.55 -5.38 -1.34
CA GLU A 16 2.89 -6.71 -1.79
C GLU A 16 4.16 -7.19 -1.08
N PHE A 17 4.14 -8.42 -0.58
CA PHE A 17 5.30 -9.01 0.08
C PHE A 17 6.01 -9.99 -0.85
N GLY A 18 7.34 -9.88 -0.95
CA GLY A 18 8.14 -10.93 -1.56
C GLY A 18 8.00 -12.23 -0.77
N VAL A 19 7.86 -13.36 -1.46
CA VAL A 19 7.63 -14.66 -0.84
C VAL A 19 8.65 -15.70 -1.32
N LEU A 20 9.26 -16.40 -0.36
CA LEU A 20 10.23 -17.49 -0.63
C LEU A 20 10.00 -18.63 0.36
N HIS A 21 10.43 -19.85 -0.01
CA HIS A 21 10.62 -20.91 0.99
C HIS A 21 11.61 -20.44 2.06
N ALA A 22 11.28 -20.67 3.33
CA ALA A 22 12.19 -20.32 4.43
C ALA A 22 13.46 -21.20 4.41
N ASP A 23 13.31 -22.50 4.10
CA ASP A 23 14.41 -23.43 3.96
C ASP A 23 15.19 -23.20 2.65
N PRO A 24 16.53 -23.05 2.68
CA PRO A 24 17.36 -22.89 1.49
C PRO A 24 17.34 -24.09 0.54
N GLU A 25 17.18 -25.33 1.04
CA GLU A 25 17.14 -26.53 0.20
C GLU A 25 15.82 -26.60 -0.56
N ASP A 26 14.71 -26.27 0.07
CA ASP A 26 13.40 -26.19 -0.58
C ASP A 26 13.37 -25.07 -1.62
N ARG A 27 14.00 -23.93 -1.30
CA ARG A 27 14.17 -22.81 -2.23
C ARG A 27 14.96 -23.23 -3.49
N ALA A 28 16.01 -24.03 -3.32
CA ALA A 28 16.83 -24.54 -4.44
C ALA A 28 16.08 -25.55 -5.32
N ARG A 29 15.09 -26.27 -4.75
CA ARG A 29 14.25 -27.24 -5.46
C ARG A 29 12.99 -26.63 -6.07
N ALA A 30 12.64 -25.39 -5.68
CA ALA A 30 11.40 -24.74 -6.04
C ALA A 30 11.29 -24.48 -7.56
N GLY A 31 10.16 -24.85 -8.14
CA GLY A 31 9.81 -24.54 -9.54
C GLY A 31 9.24 -23.14 -9.72
N ALA A 32 8.99 -22.74 -10.98
CA ALA A 32 8.51 -21.41 -11.33
C ALA A 32 7.13 -21.04 -10.71
N GLY A 33 6.27 -22.02 -10.44
CA GLY A 33 4.94 -21.80 -9.82
C GLY A 33 4.96 -21.77 -8.27
N SER A 34 6.12 -21.90 -7.66
CA SER A 34 6.22 -22.02 -6.19
C SER A 34 5.74 -20.76 -5.46
N SER A 35 6.04 -19.57 -5.96
CA SER A 35 5.62 -18.32 -5.32
C SER A 35 4.10 -18.16 -5.27
N ILE A 36 3.39 -18.59 -6.30
CA ILE A 36 1.92 -18.55 -6.34
C ILE A 36 1.34 -19.46 -5.25
N LEU A 37 1.82 -20.69 -5.15
CA LEU A 37 1.39 -21.62 -4.12
C LEU A 37 1.68 -21.08 -2.70
N LEU A 38 2.90 -20.58 -2.46
CA LEU A 38 3.28 -20.02 -1.17
C LEU A 38 2.42 -18.79 -0.81
N SER A 39 2.07 -17.97 -1.79
CA SER A 39 1.18 -16.83 -1.57
C SER A 39 -0.23 -17.25 -1.17
N HIS A 40 -0.82 -18.24 -1.85
CA HIS A 40 -2.12 -18.79 -1.46
C HIS A 40 -2.09 -19.41 -0.06
N LEU A 41 -1.06 -20.20 0.26
CA LEU A 41 -0.88 -20.77 1.60
C LEU A 41 -0.76 -19.67 2.66
N THR A 42 0.01 -18.60 2.37
CA THR A 42 0.20 -17.47 3.29
C THR A 42 -1.12 -16.73 3.56
N VAL A 43 -1.89 -16.45 2.51
CA VAL A 43 -3.20 -15.79 2.66
C VAL A 43 -4.17 -16.69 3.41
N ALA A 44 -4.25 -17.98 3.04
CA ALA A 44 -5.14 -18.94 3.69
C ALA A 44 -4.80 -19.17 5.17
N ALA A 45 -3.50 -19.23 5.51
CA ALA A 45 -3.05 -19.45 6.88
C ALA A 45 -3.63 -18.40 7.85
N TYR A 46 -3.47 -17.13 7.54
CA TYR A 46 -4.02 -16.07 8.37
C TYR A 46 -5.55 -16.03 8.33
N ALA A 47 -6.13 -16.00 7.13
CA ALA A 47 -7.56 -15.79 6.95
C ALA A 47 -8.45 -16.93 7.47
N LEU A 48 -7.92 -18.16 7.57
CA LEU A 48 -8.69 -19.33 7.99
C LEU A 48 -8.29 -19.85 9.36
N LEU A 49 -7.07 -19.59 9.83
CA LEU A 49 -6.51 -20.26 11.00
C LEU A 49 -6.08 -19.33 12.12
N ASP A 50 -5.89 -18.02 11.87
CA ASP A 50 -5.59 -17.09 12.96
C ASP A 50 -6.83 -16.90 13.85
N PRO A 51 -6.73 -17.16 15.17
CA PRO A 51 -7.87 -17.02 16.07
C PRO A 51 -8.44 -15.60 16.13
N ALA A 52 -7.64 -14.60 15.78
CA ALA A 52 -8.07 -13.20 15.75
C ALA A 52 -9.08 -12.92 14.64
N GLU A 53 -9.09 -13.74 13.57
CA GLU A 53 -10.05 -13.65 12.48
C GLU A 53 -11.40 -14.35 12.78
N GLY A 54 -11.57 -14.95 13.94
CA GLY A 54 -12.81 -15.59 14.37
C GLY A 54 -12.85 -17.09 14.13
N ASP A 55 -14.00 -17.63 13.71
CA ASP A 55 -14.19 -19.08 13.57
C ASP A 55 -13.23 -19.69 12.54
N ARG A 56 -12.55 -20.75 12.94
CA ARG A 56 -11.63 -21.51 12.11
C ARG A 56 -12.31 -21.97 10.81
N GLY A 57 -11.63 -21.78 9.69
CA GLY A 57 -12.11 -22.18 8.38
C GLY A 57 -13.11 -21.22 7.73
N ARG A 58 -13.52 -20.16 8.42
CA ARG A 58 -14.43 -19.15 7.88
C ARG A 58 -13.68 -17.89 7.44
N ARG A 59 -14.05 -17.36 6.28
CA ARG A 59 -13.55 -16.08 5.77
C ARG A 59 -14.67 -15.26 5.17
N VAL A 60 -14.52 -13.93 5.20
CA VAL A 60 -15.36 -13.01 4.44
C VAL A 60 -14.74 -12.85 3.05
N ARG A 61 -15.52 -13.12 2.00
CA ARG A 61 -15.06 -13.05 0.61
C ARG A 61 -15.01 -11.60 0.14
N TRP A 62 -14.14 -11.34 -0.82
CA TRP A 62 -14.13 -10.06 -1.52
C TRP A 62 -15.31 -9.95 -2.49
N ASP A 63 -15.96 -8.76 -2.51
CA ASP A 63 -17.05 -8.45 -3.44
C ASP A 63 -16.48 -7.70 -4.65
N TYR A 64 -16.38 -8.37 -5.79
CA TYR A 64 -15.87 -7.82 -7.06
C TYR A 64 -16.91 -7.01 -7.85
N GLY A 65 -18.15 -6.91 -7.37
CA GLY A 65 -19.31 -6.48 -8.16
C GLY A 65 -19.25 -5.06 -8.74
N ASP A 66 -18.47 -4.17 -8.13
CA ASP A 66 -18.38 -2.75 -8.54
C ASP A 66 -16.96 -2.35 -9.04
N GLU A 67 -16.08 -3.32 -9.30
CA GLU A 67 -14.72 -3.04 -9.78
C GLU A 67 -14.70 -2.61 -11.26
N THR A 68 -13.95 -1.53 -11.54
CA THR A 68 -13.80 -0.94 -12.88
C THR A 68 -12.32 -0.68 -13.23
N PRO A 69 -11.47 -1.73 -13.25
CA PRO A 69 -10.01 -1.57 -13.36
C PRO A 69 -9.53 -0.97 -14.69
N LEU A 70 -10.39 -0.96 -15.73
CA LEU A 70 -10.08 -0.47 -17.07
C LEU A 70 -10.48 1.00 -17.31
N ARG A 71 -11.04 1.67 -16.28
CA ARG A 71 -11.43 3.07 -16.37
C ARG A 71 -10.22 3.97 -16.21
N ASP A 72 -10.06 4.91 -17.15
CA ASP A 72 -8.94 5.85 -17.20
C ASP A 72 -9.39 7.26 -16.79
N ALA A 73 -8.60 7.93 -15.95
CA ALA A 73 -8.87 9.27 -15.44
C ALA A 73 -8.89 10.35 -16.54
N ARG A 74 -8.37 10.06 -17.73
CA ARG A 74 -8.45 10.90 -18.91
C ARG A 74 -9.82 10.83 -19.62
N GLY A 75 -10.78 10.06 -19.09
CA GLY A 75 -12.18 10.07 -19.52
C GLY A 75 -12.55 8.97 -20.52
N PHE A 76 -11.77 7.91 -20.68
CA PHE A 76 -12.11 6.75 -21.50
C PHE A 76 -12.01 5.45 -20.69
N GLU A 77 -12.55 4.37 -21.25
CA GLU A 77 -12.45 3.03 -20.71
C GLU A 77 -11.85 2.09 -21.76
N ILE A 78 -10.87 1.31 -21.36
CA ILE A 78 -10.27 0.30 -22.26
C ILE A 78 -11.26 -0.85 -22.40
N GLN A 79 -11.54 -1.25 -23.65
CA GLN A 79 -12.36 -2.42 -23.88
C GLN A 79 -11.67 -3.68 -23.33
N ARG A 80 -12.39 -4.51 -22.59
CA ARG A 80 -11.87 -5.73 -21.95
C ARG A 80 -11.10 -6.64 -22.94
N ALA A 81 -11.56 -6.74 -24.17
CA ALA A 81 -10.90 -7.52 -25.22
C ALA A 81 -9.54 -6.94 -25.68
N ALA A 82 -9.29 -5.66 -25.41
CA ALA A 82 -8.04 -4.96 -25.74
C ALA A 82 -7.12 -4.78 -24.53
N ALA A 83 -7.62 -5.09 -23.33
CA ALA A 83 -6.86 -4.98 -22.08
C ALA A 83 -5.84 -6.12 -21.98
N HIS A 84 -4.65 -5.80 -21.45
CA HIS A 84 -3.69 -6.83 -21.08
C HIS A 84 -4.23 -7.63 -19.88
N PRO A 85 -4.03 -8.96 -19.80
CA PRO A 85 -4.53 -9.78 -18.69
C PRO A 85 -4.14 -9.25 -17.29
N THR A 86 -2.97 -8.63 -17.15
CA THR A 86 -2.50 -8.03 -15.89
C THR A 86 -3.26 -6.77 -15.46
N GLN A 87 -4.12 -6.22 -16.31
CA GLN A 87 -4.99 -5.08 -15.99
C GLN A 87 -6.35 -5.50 -15.45
N LEU A 88 -6.65 -6.81 -15.48
CA LEU A 88 -7.92 -7.38 -15.08
C LEU A 88 -7.80 -7.95 -13.66
N THR A 89 -8.46 -7.35 -12.69
CA THR A 89 -8.42 -7.75 -11.27
C THR A 89 -9.20 -9.05 -10.98
N ASP A 90 -10.10 -9.43 -11.88
CA ASP A 90 -10.98 -10.58 -11.74
C ASP A 90 -10.47 -11.85 -12.46
N GLN A 91 -9.30 -11.81 -13.08
CA GLN A 91 -8.71 -12.92 -13.83
C GLN A 91 -7.23 -13.11 -13.53
N VAL A 92 -6.90 -13.71 -12.40
CA VAL A 92 -5.67 -14.49 -12.30
C VAL A 92 -5.99 -15.90 -12.80
N ARG A 93 -6.15 -16.03 -14.11
CA ARG A 93 -6.08 -17.34 -14.78
C ARG A 93 -4.69 -17.47 -15.36
N ASP A 94 -3.75 -17.91 -14.55
CA ASP A 94 -2.50 -18.43 -15.08
C ASP A 94 -2.81 -19.68 -15.90
N ALA A 95 -2.31 -19.73 -17.16
CA ALA A 95 -2.56 -20.82 -18.09
C ALA A 95 -2.00 -22.19 -17.63
N HIS A 96 -1.46 -22.27 -16.43
CA HIS A 96 -0.88 -23.48 -15.82
C HIS A 96 -1.54 -23.89 -14.50
N VAL A 97 -2.50 -23.14 -13.98
CA VAL A 97 -3.42 -23.66 -12.96
C VAL A 97 -4.56 -24.33 -13.72
N PRO A 98 -4.93 -25.59 -13.42
CA PRO A 98 -6.09 -26.21 -14.06
C PRO A 98 -7.25 -25.23 -13.95
N SER A 99 -7.86 -24.89 -15.09
CA SER A 99 -8.94 -23.90 -15.16
C SER A 99 -10.07 -24.35 -14.23
N VAL A 100 -10.11 -23.80 -13.02
CA VAL A 100 -11.28 -23.87 -12.17
C VAL A 100 -12.24 -22.87 -12.80
N ASP A 101 -13.27 -23.38 -13.45
CA ASP A 101 -14.39 -22.58 -13.93
C ASP A 101 -15.04 -21.93 -12.69
N LEU A 102 -14.87 -20.63 -12.54
CA LEU A 102 -15.43 -19.89 -11.40
C LEU A 102 -16.96 -19.82 -11.45
N ASP A 103 -17.55 -20.10 -12.63
CA ASP A 103 -19.00 -20.23 -12.84
C ASP A 103 -19.48 -21.68 -12.71
N ALA A 104 -18.58 -22.68 -12.70
CA ALA A 104 -18.94 -24.03 -12.38
C ALA A 104 -19.22 -24.15 -10.87
N PRO A 105 -20.29 -24.81 -10.44
CA PRO A 105 -20.48 -25.10 -9.04
C PRO A 105 -19.24 -25.85 -8.54
N LEU A 106 -18.54 -25.25 -7.55
CA LEU A 106 -17.34 -25.82 -6.94
C LEU A 106 -17.65 -27.28 -6.57
N GLN A 107 -16.97 -28.24 -7.19
CA GLN A 107 -17.15 -29.65 -6.87
C GLN A 107 -16.58 -29.89 -5.46
N GLY A 108 -17.48 -30.23 -4.53
CA GLY A 108 -17.19 -30.50 -3.12
C GLY A 108 -17.65 -29.36 -2.18
N PRO A 109 -17.62 -29.59 -0.86
CA PRO A 109 -18.13 -28.65 0.13
C PRO A 109 -17.36 -27.32 0.10
N GLU A 110 -18.07 -26.19 0.14
CA GLU A 110 -17.49 -24.85 0.27
C GLU A 110 -16.85 -24.61 1.66
N THR A 111 -17.25 -25.43 2.63
CA THR A 111 -16.70 -25.43 3.98
C THR A 111 -15.42 -26.24 4.04
N PRO A 112 -14.39 -25.76 4.74
CA PRO A 112 -13.17 -26.54 4.97
C PRO A 112 -13.48 -27.81 5.74
N PRO A 113 -12.62 -28.85 5.66
CA PRO A 113 -12.76 -30.07 6.45
C PRO A 113 -12.67 -29.72 7.95
N GLU A 114 -13.41 -30.49 8.77
CA GLU A 114 -13.19 -30.54 10.22
C GLU A 114 -11.92 -31.35 10.47
N GLY A 115 -10.74 -30.70 10.43
CA GLY A 115 -9.45 -31.38 10.49
C GLY A 115 -8.35 -30.52 11.13
N GLU A 116 -7.12 -31.03 11.10
CA GLU A 116 -5.93 -30.29 11.55
C GLU A 116 -5.57 -29.17 10.56
N ASP A 117 -4.65 -28.27 10.96
CA ASP A 117 -4.28 -27.09 10.18
C ASP A 117 -3.75 -27.42 8.79
N ASP A 118 -2.96 -28.49 8.66
CA ASP A 118 -2.40 -28.99 7.41
C ASP A 118 -3.48 -29.47 6.42
N GLU A 119 -4.57 -30.08 6.91
CA GLU A 119 -5.70 -30.50 6.08
C GLU A 119 -6.47 -29.29 5.54
N ILE A 120 -6.70 -28.27 6.37
CA ILE A 120 -7.36 -27.02 5.96
C ILE A 120 -6.49 -26.26 4.95
N LEU A 121 -5.18 -26.15 5.19
CA LEU A 121 -4.27 -25.47 4.28
C LEU A 121 -4.13 -26.18 2.94
N THR A 122 -4.06 -27.52 2.96
CA THR A 122 -4.05 -28.35 1.74
C THR A 122 -5.34 -28.16 0.94
N TRP A 123 -6.49 -28.21 1.60
CA TRP A 123 -7.79 -27.94 1.00
C TRP A 123 -7.85 -26.53 0.40
N ALA A 124 -7.37 -25.50 1.13
CA ALA A 124 -7.34 -24.11 0.68
C ALA A 124 -6.43 -23.92 -0.53
N ALA A 125 -5.26 -24.56 -0.55
CA ALA A 125 -4.33 -24.51 -1.68
C ALA A 125 -4.94 -25.12 -2.96
N HIS A 126 -5.59 -26.30 -2.86
CA HIS A 126 -6.26 -26.92 -4.00
C HIS A 126 -7.41 -26.08 -4.57
N ARG A 127 -8.00 -25.20 -3.78
CA ARG A 127 -9.08 -24.29 -4.19
C ARG A 127 -8.60 -22.88 -4.51
N SER A 128 -7.28 -22.65 -4.50
CA SER A 128 -6.67 -21.33 -4.74
C SER A 128 -7.31 -20.23 -3.88
N ILE A 129 -7.56 -20.54 -2.58
CA ILE A 129 -8.10 -19.56 -1.66
C ILE A 129 -7.03 -18.49 -1.42
N GLY A 130 -7.22 -17.34 -2.02
CA GLY A 130 -6.25 -16.24 -2.01
C GLY A 130 -6.90 -14.88 -1.81
N ASN A 131 -8.04 -14.79 -1.08
CA ASN A 131 -8.70 -13.51 -0.86
C ASN A 131 -9.57 -13.51 0.39
N ALA A 132 -9.42 -12.50 1.25
CA ALA A 132 -10.24 -12.33 2.45
C ALA A 132 -10.34 -10.85 2.83
N VAL A 133 -11.48 -10.47 3.42
CA VAL A 133 -11.64 -9.20 4.15
C VAL A 133 -11.49 -9.50 5.63
N LEU A 134 -10.62 -8.77 6.30
CA LEU A 134 -10.20 -9.00 7.68
C LEU A 134 -11.06 -8.23 8.68
N VAL A 135 -11.00 -8.61 9.96
CA VAL A 135 -11.74 -7.96 11.06
C VAL A 135 -11.37 -6.50 11.25
N ASN A 136 -10.16 -6.08 10.85
CA ASN A 136 -9.76 -4.68 10.87
C ASN A 136 -10.21 -3.89 9.63
N GLY A 137 -10.99 -4.50 8.74
CA GLY A 137 -11.48 -3.90 7.51
C GLY A 137 -10.50 -3.87 6.34
N ALA A 138 -9.32 -4.47 6.48
CA ALA A 138 -8.33 -4.63 5.42
C ALA A 138 -8.70 -5.74 4.44
N ARG A 139 -8.05 -5.73 3.28
CA ARG A 139 -8.04 -6.87 2.35
C ARG A 139 -6.70 -7.59 2.43
N TRP A 140 -6.73 -8.93 2.56
CA TRP A 140 -5.57 -9.81 2.53
C TRP A 140 -5.74 -10.80 1.39
N TYR A 141 -4.89 -10.72 0.37
CA TYR A 141 -5.13 -11.47 -0.87
C TYR A 141 -3.85 -11.78 -1.62
N VAL A 142 -3.97 -12.58 -2.68
CA VAL A 142 -2.89 -12.84 -3.63
C VAL A 142 -3.06 -11.89 -4.81
N ASP A 143 -2.08 -11.01 -5.02
CA ASP A 143 -1.94 -10.27 -6.26
C ASP A 143 -0.79 -10.87 -7.07
N HIS A 144 -1.10 -11.34 -8.30
CA HIS A 144 -0.18 -12.07 -9.16
C HIS A 144 0.48 -13.27 -8.44
N ALA A 145 1.64 -13.11 -7.87
CA ALA A 145 2.38 -14.17 -7.18
C ALA A 145 2.85 -13.73 -5.78
N HIS A 146 2.25 -12.69 -5.22
CA HIS A 146 2.62 -12.11 -3.92
C HIS A 146 1.43 -12.07 -2.97
N PRO A 147 1.62 -12.38 -1.68
CA PRO A 147 0.64 -11.99 -0.67
C PRO A 147 0.61 -10.47 -0.59
N GLU A 148 -0.58 -9.88 -0.64
CA GLU A 148 -0.76 -8.43 -0.57
C GLU A 148 -1.69 -8.05 0.57
N TYR A 149 -1.29 -7.04 1.32
CA TYR A 149 -2.11 -6.39 2.33
C TYR A 149 -2.51 -5.01 1.86
N SER A 150 -3.79 -4.85 1.50
CA SER A 150 -4.39 -3.54 1.28
C SER A 150 -4.99 -3.06 2.58
N ALA A 151 -4.35 -2.06 3.19
CA ALA A 151 -4.77 -1.49 4.47
C ALA A 151 -6.16 -0.85 4.38
N PRO A 152 -6.92 -0.83 5.50
CA PRO A 152 -8.17 -0.10 5.53
C PRO A 152 -7.91 1.40 5.30
N GLU A 153 -8.87 2.07 4.69
CA GLU A 153 -8.81 3.52 4.47
C GLU A 153 -8.82 4.30 5.79
N VAL A 154 -8.01 5.36 5.83
CA VAL A 154 -7.81 6.25 6.99
C VAL A 154 -7.86 7.72 6.58
N LEU A 155 -7.87 8.65 7.54
CA LEU A 155 -7.86 10.10 7.26
C LEU A 155 -6.50 10.77 7.50
N ARG A 156 -5.57 10.11 8.17
CA ARG A 156 -4.31 10.69 8.61
C ARG A 156 -3.11 9.84 8.19
N ALA A 157 -2.02 10.49 7.85
CA ALA A 157 -0.78 9.80 7.47
C ALA A 157 -0.24 8.91 8.60
N ARG A 158 -0.38 9.35 9.87
CA ARG A 158 0.02 8.56 11.03
C ARG A 158 -0.85 7.31 11.22
N GLU A 159 -2.16 7.41 10.96
CA GLU A 159 -3.05 6.23 10.97
C GLU A 159 -2.65 5.23 9.88
N ALA A 160 -2.24 5.73 8.69
CA ALA A 160 -1.77 4.86 7.63
C ALA A 160 -0.46 4.14 7.99
N VAL A 161 0.46 4.78 8.73
CA VAL A 161 1.64 4.09 9.30
C VAL A 161 1.21 2.98 10.24
N VAL A 162 0.24 3.22 11.13
CA VAL A 162 -0.27 2.19 12.06
C VAL A 162 -0.84 1.00 11.31
N THR A 163 -1.65 1.24 10.25
CA THR A 163 -2.29 0.17 9.48
C THR A 163 -1.31 -0.58 8.57
N ASP A 164 -0.32 0.09 7.98
CA ASP A 164 0.77 -0.56 7.24
C ASP A 164 1.59 -1.50 8.15
N ARG A 165 1.92 -1.03 9.35
CA ARG A 165 2.59 -1.84 10.37
C ARG A 165 1.74 -3.04 10.84
N ALA A 166 0.41 -2.87 10.92
CA ALA A 166 -0.49 -3.98 11.22
C ALA A 166 -0.41 -5.08 10.15
N GLY A 167 -0.26 -4.70 8.86
CA GLY A 167 -0.02 -5.64 7.77
C GLY A 167 1.24 -6.48 7.95
N GLU A 168 2.34 -5.88 8.46
CA GLU A 168 3.55 -6.64 8.78
C GLU A 168 3.33 -7.66 9.92
N VAL A 169 2.49 -7.32 10.93
CA VAL A 169 2.13 -8.27 11.99
C VAL A 169 1.28 -9.41 11.45
N ILE A 170 0.31 -9.12 10.58
CA ILE A 170 -0.53 -10.11 9.90
C ILE A 170 0.34 -11.06 9.07
N ALA A 171 1.27 -10.53 8.30
CA ALA A 171 2.22 -11.32 7.51
C ALA A 171 3.09 -12.23 8.40
N ARG A 172 3.56 -11.74 9.56
CA ARG A 172 4.31 -12.55 10.53
C ARG A 172 3.47 -13.68 11.12
N ARG A 173 2.22 -13.40 11.54
CA ARG A 173 1.32 -14.43 12.06
C ARG A 173 1.03 -15.50 11.02
N ALA A 174 0.86 -15.14 9.75
CA ALA A 174 0.72 -16.11 8.67
C ALA A 174 1.95 -17.03 8.55
N MET A 175 3.17 -16.48 8.65
CA MET A 175 4.41 -17.28 8.66
C MET A 175 4.46 -18.23 9.88
N ASP A 176 4.09 -17.75 11.07
CA ASP A 176 4.10 -18.55 12.31
C ASP A 176 3.11 -19.73 12.24
N ILE A 177 1.93 -19.51 11.65
CA ILE A 177 0.93 -20.56 11.42
C ILE A 177 1.48 -21.62 10.46
N LEU A 178 2.08 -21.20 9.34
CA LEU A 178 2.66 -22.13 8.37
C LEU A 178 3.82 -22.94 8.95
N ALA A 179 4.67 -22.31 9.77
CA ALA A 179 5.77 -23.01 10.45
C ALA A 179 5.28 -24.06 11.48
N GLY A 180 4.07 -23.91 12.00
CA GLY A 180 3.43 -24.87 12.91
C GLY A 180 2.71 -26.02 12.20
N ALA A 181 2.41 -25.92 10.90
CA ALA A 181 1.63 -26.90 10.16
C ALA A 181 2.51 -28.04 9.60
N HIS A 182 2.11 -29.28 9.84
CA HIS A 182 2.88 -30.45 9.42
C HIS A 182 2.80 -30.70 7.92
N GLY A 183 3.95 -30.87 7.27
CA GLY A 183 4.01 -31.17 5.82
C GLY A 183 3.72 -29.98 4.90
N ILE A 184 3.49 -28.79 5.45
CA ILE A 184 3.31 -27.53 4.73
C ILE A 184 4.65 -26.80 4.66
N PRO A 185 5.03 -26.18 3.51
CA PRO A 185 6.27 -25.45 3.40
C PRO A 185 6.32 -24.23 4.34
N GLU A 186 7.40 -24.05 5.08
CA GLU A 186 7.67 -22.81 5.79
C GLU A 186 7.99 -21.68 4.80
N VAL A 187 7.49 -20.48 5.13
CA VAL A 187 7.55 -19.30 4.26
C VAL A 187 8.38 -18.20 4.91
N ALA A 188 9.12 -17.47 4.09
CA ALA A 188 9.76 -16.21 4.44
C ALA A 188 9.15 -15.08 3.62
N LEU A 189 8.68 -14.04 4.30
CA LEU A 189 8.12 -12.84 3.68
C LEU A 189 9.08 -11.65 3.82
N TYR A 190 9.14 -10.86 2.75
CA TYR A 190 10.02 -9.70 2.63
C TYR A 190 9.22 -8.47 2.22
N LYS A 191 9.40 -7.36 2.93
CA LYS A 191 8.82 -6.06 2.56
C LYS A 191 9.82 -5.31 1.67
N ASN A 192 9.95 -5.76 0.43
CA ASN A 192 10.81 -5.18 -0.61
C ASN A 192 10.02 -5.08 -1.92
N ASN A 193 10.63 -4.59 -3.01
CA ASN A 193 9.91 -4.32 -4.27
C ASN A 193 10.52 -5.00 -5.49
N THR A 194 11.43 -5.95 -5.33
CA THR A 194 12.05 -6.62 -6.49
C THR A 194 12.50 -8.02 -6.15
N ASP A 195 12.37 -8.91 -7.12
CA ASP A 195 12.88 -10.28 -7.05
C ASP A 195 14.38 -10.39 -7.39
N GLY A 196 15.02 -9.28 -7.80
CA GLY A 196 16.42 -9.28 -8.28
C GLY A 196 16.61 -9.96 -9.64
N LYS A 197 15.54 -10.38 -10.33
CA LYS A 197 15.58 -11.06 -11.63
C LYS A 197 14.97 -10.21 -12.76
N GLY A 198 14.45 -9.04 -12.42
CA GLY A 198 13.85 -8.08 -13.36
C GLY A 198 12.35 -7.92 -13.21
N ALA A 199 11.73 -8.54 -12.23
CA ALA A 199 10.36 -8.25 -11.84
C ALA A 199 10.33 -7.31 -10.62
N SER A 200 9.34 -6.41 -10.62
CA SER A 200 9.05 -5.52 -9.51
C SER A 200 7.61 -5.67 -9.09
N TYR A 201 7.36 -5.60 -7.79
CA TYR A 201 6.05 -5.63 -7.15
C TYR A 201 5.87 -4.42 -6.23
N GLY A 202 4.63 -4.14 -5.85
CA GLY A 202 4.20 -2.83 -5.44
C GLY A 202 4.29 -2.54 -3.96
N THR A 203 4.35 -1.27 -3.69
CA THR A 203 3.68 -0.58 -2.60
C THR A 203 2.93 0.55 -3.26
N HIS A 204 1.61 0.56 -3.13
CA HIS A 204 0.77 1.54 -3.78
C HIS A 204 0.15 2.46 -2.73
N GLU A 205 0.04 3.73 -3.08
CA GLU A 205 -0.64 4.74 -2.27
C GLU A 205 -1.94 5.11 -2.97
N ASN A 206 -3.02 5.24 -2.20
CA ASN A 206 -4.32 5.63 -2.71
C ASN A 206 -4.80 6.88 -1.99
N TYR A 207 -5.29 7.84 -2.75
CA TYR A 207 -5.81 9.10 -2.24
C TYR A 207 -7.15 9.45 -2.88
N LEU A 208 -8.12 9.82 -2.07
CA LEU A 208 -9.36 10.39 -2.57
C LEU A 208 -9.11 11.82 -3.04
N LEU A 209 -9.56 12.15 -4.25
CA LEU A 209 -9.35 13.44 -4.89
C LEU A 209 -10.69 13.97 -5.42
N ASP A 210 -10.91 15.29 -5.33
CA ASP A 210 -12.06 15.95 -5.92
C ASP A 210 -12.06 15.77 -7.45
N ARG A 211 -13.15 15.25 -7.99
CA ARG A 211 -13.29 15.01 -9.43
C ARG A 211 -13.34 16.31 -10.25
N ALA A 212 -13.71 17.41 -9.65
CA ALA A 212 -13.76 18.70 -10.34
C ALA A 212 -12.36 19.17 -10.80
N VAL A 213 -11.29 18.71 -10.15
CA VAL A 213 -9.92 19.05 -10.54
C VAL A 213 -9.59 18.39 -11.89
N PRO A 214 -9.20 19.14 -12.93
CA PRO A 214 -8.73 18.55 -14.19
C PRO A 214 -7.55 17.60 -13.95
N PHE A 215 -7.59 16.41 -14.56
CA PHE A 215 -6.54 15.42 -14.30
C PHE A 215 -5.17 15.88 -14.81
N ASP A 216 -5.13 16.66 -15.89
CA ASP A 216 -3.89 17.24 -16.43
C ASP A 216 -3.21 18.18 -15.43
N ASP A 217 -3.99 18.94 -14.63
CA ASP A 217 -3.45 19.79 -13.56
C ASP A 217 -2.84 18.95 -12.43
N VAL A 218 -3.47 17.81 -12.12
CA VAL A 218 -2.95 16.83 -11.15
C VAL A 218 -1.63 16.26 -11.65
N VAL A 219 -1.57 15.83 -12.90
CA VAL A 219 -0.36 15.28 -13.53
C VAL A 219 0.77 16.30 -13.52
N ALA A 220 0.51 17.53 -13.98
CA ALA A 220 1.52 18.58 -14.07
C ALA A 220 2.16 18.90 -12.72
N ALA A 221 1.36 18.90 -11.63
CA ALA A 221 1.86 19.17 -10.29
C ALA A 221 2.59 17.96 -9.67
N LEU A 222 2.16 16.73 -9.99
CA LEU A 222 2.68 15.51 -9.38
C LEU A 222 3.98 15.03 -10.01
N LEU A 223 4.16 15.15 -11.32
CA LEU A 223 5.34 14.60 -12.03
C LEU A 223 6.66 15.05 -11.41
N PRO A 224 6.94 16.36 -11.20
CA PRO A 224 8.20 16.79 -10.61
C PRO A 224 8.35 16.34 -9.16
N PHE A 225 7.26 16.36 -8.39
CA PHE A 225 7.26 15.95 -7.00
C PHE A 225 7.52 14.45 -6.85
N LEU A 226 6.80 13.60 -7.58
CA LEU A 226 6.94 12.14 -7.48
C LEU A 226 8.32 11.67 -7.98
N ALA A 227 8.86 12.30 -9.03
CA ALA A 227 10.21 11.99 -9.52
C ALA A 227 11.30 12.29 -8.48
N THR A 228 11.14 13.37 -7.71
CA THR A 228 12.16 13.84 -6.76
C THR A 228 11.97 13.33 -5.33
N ARG A 229 10.73 13.02 -4.87
CA ARG A 229 10.47 12.65 -3.47
C ARG A 229 11.17 11.36 -3.02
N GLN A 230 11.68 10.55 -3.95
CA GLN A 230 12.45 9.35 -3.62
C GLN A 230 13.67 9.65 -2.72
N VAL A 231 14.23 10.86 -2.76
CA VAL A 231 15.32 11.23 -1.87
C VAL A 231 14.90 11.33 -0.39
N LEU A 232 13.59 11.51 -0.13
CA LEU A 232 13.02 11.48 1.22
C LEU A 232 12.55 10.07 1.62
N VAL A 233 11.97 9.32 0.67
CA VAL A 233 11.15 8.12 0.97
C VAL A 233 11.60 6.86 0.23
N GLY A 234 12.71 6.88 -0.49
CA GLY A 234 13.28 5.70 -1.12
C GLY A 234 13.74 4.66 -0.10
N ALA A 235 13.62 3.38 -0.42
CA ALA A 235 14.02 2.29 0.45
C ALA A 235 15.48 1.82 0.25
N GLY A 236 16.13 2.27 -0.83
CA GLY A 236 17.47 1.86 -1.18
C GLY A 236 17.57 0.44 -1.74
N ARG A 237 18.50 0.21 -2.66
CA ARG A 237 18.73 -1.09 -3.25
C ARG A 237 20.19 -1.26 -3.68
N VAL A 238 20.74 -2.48 -3.49
CA VAL A 238 22.01 -2.90 -4.07
C VAL A 238 21.80 -3.28 -5.53
N GLY A 239 22.71 -2.82 -6.40
CA GLY A 239 22.66 -3.02 -7.84
C GLY A 239 21.76 -2.00 -8.56
N ILE A 240 22.23 -1.51 -9.70
CA ILE A 240 21.59 -0.50 -10.55
C ILE A 240 20.98 -1.20 -11.76
N GLY A 241 19.86 -0.66 -12.25
CA GLY A 241 19.08 -1.20 -13.37
C GLY A 241 18.05 -2.25 -12.94
N PRO A 242 17.07 -2.61 -13.80
CA PRO A 242 15.95 -3.47 -13.42
C PRO A 242 16.37 -4.83 -12.84
N ARG A 243 17.49 -5.40 -13.32
CA ARG A 243 18.06 -6.65 -12.83
C ARG A 243 19.13 -6.48 -11.75
N GLY A 244 19.47 -5.24 -11.38
CA GLY A 244 20.53 -4.96 -10.42
C GLY A 244 21.93 -5.44 -10.86
N THR A 245 22.18 -5.58 -12.17
CA THR A 245 23.41 -6.17 -12.69
C THR A 245 24.57 -5.19 -12.75
N THR A 246 24.33 -3.89 -12.77
CA THR A 246 25.37 -2.87 -12.68
C THR A 246 25.75 -2.70 -11.21
N PRO A 247 27.04 -2.86 -10.84
CA PRO A 247 27.49 -2.68 -9.47
C PRO A 247 27.23 -1.26 -8.96
N GLY A 248 26.67 -1.15 -7.75
CA GLY A 248 26.36 0.15 -7.13
C GLY A 248 25.24 0.06 -6.12
N PHE A 249 24.77 1.21 -5.68
CA PHE A 249 23.63 1.38 -4.82
C PHE A 249 22.73 2.48 -5.41
N GLN A 250 21.41 2.32 -5.31
CA GLN A 250 20.45 3.32 -5.77
C GLN A 250 19.45 3.68 -4.67
N ILE A 251 18.87 4.89 -4.79
CA ILE A 251 17.98 5.49 -3.78
C ILE A 251 16.63 4.77 -3.72
N SER A 252 15.99 4.54 -4.87
CA SER A 252 14.70 3.86 -4.95
C SER A 252 14.84 2.46 -5.54
N SER A 253 14.20 1.48 -4.95
CA SER A 253 14.16 0.12 -5.45
C SER A 253 13.30 -0.03 -6.71
N ARG A 254 12.40 0.93 -6.98
CA ARG A 254 11.42 0.89 -8.09
C ARG A 254 11.74 1.83 -9.25
N ALA A 255 12.68 2.77 -9.08
CA ALA A 255 12.95 3.81 -10.08
C ALA A 255 13.17 3.26 -11.50
N ASP A 256 13.99 2.21 -11.65
CA ASP A 256 14.33 1.61 -12.95
C ASP A 256 13.16 0.91 -13.67
N PHE A 257 12.03 0.76 -13.00
CA PHE A 257 10.83 0.15 -13.55
C PHE A 257 9.78 1.18 -13.99
N MET A 258 10.07 2.47 -13.83
CA MET A 258 9.23 3.55 -14.36
C MET A 258 9.67 3.84 -15.80
N GLU A 259 8.74 3.64 -16.76
CA GLU A 259 9.02 3.68 -18.21
C GLU A 259 8.16 4.71 -18.93
N ALA A 260 7.13 5.27 -18.27
CA ALA A 260 6.22 6.26 -18.84
C ALA A 260 5.91 7.38 -17.84
N GLU A 261 5.53 8.54 -18.34
CA GLU A 261 5.09 9.65 -17.48
C GLU A 261 3.69 9.40 -16.90
N VAL A 262 2.76 8.99 -17.77
CA VAL A 262 1.33 8.84 -17.47
C VAL A 262 0.77 7.61 -18.19
N GLY A 263 0.06 6.76 -17.49
CA GLY A 263 -0.53 5.55 -18.08
C GLY A 263 -1.40 4.75 -17.11
N LEU A 264 -2.10 3.74 -17.65
CA LEU A 264 -3.00 2.88 -16.88
C LEU A 264 -2.30 1.62 -16.36
N GLU A 265 -1.21 1.22 -16.98
CA GLU A 265 -0.48 -0.01 -16.69
C GLU A 265 0.12 0.02 -15.28
N THR A 266 0.14 -1.14 -14.64
CA THR A 266 0.76 -1.32 -13.32
C THR A 266 1.90 -2.34 -13.32
N THR A 267 1.96 -3.19 -14.32
CA THR A 267 2.91 -4.32 -14.39
C THR A 267 4.01 -4.10 -15.42
N LEU A 268 3.66 -3.63 -16.62
CA LEU A 268 4.57 -3.31 -17.73
C LEU A 268 4.42 -1.82 -18.05
N ASN A 269 5.47 -1.21 -18.61
CA ASN A 269 5.43 0.19 -19.04
C ASN A 269 4.89 1.14 -17.96
N ARG A 270 5.35 0.92 -16.71
CA ARG A 270 4.82 1.58 -15.50
C ARG A 270 4.97 3.09 -15.58
N PRO A 271 3.89 3.84 -15.37
CA PRO A 271 3.94 5.30 -15.34
C PRO A 271 4.32 5.85 -13.96
N ILE A 272 4.88 7.06 -13.96
CA ILE A 272 5.07 7.86 -12.74
C ILE A 272 3.71 8.25 -12.14
N VAL A 273 2.77 8.70 -12.99
CA VAL A 273 1.38 9.00 -12.59
C VAL A 273 0.45 7.98 -13.24
N ASN A 274 -0.16 7.15 -12.40
CA ASN A 274 -1.11 6.15 -12.87
C ASN A 274 -2.49 6.77 -13.08
N THR A 275 -3.17 6.37 -14.17
CA THR A 275 -4.47 6.91 -14.57
C THR A 275 -5.67 6.03 -14.21
N ARG A 276 -5.49 4.93 -13.46
CA ARG A 276 -6.60 4.08 -13.02
C ARG A 276 -7.60 4.90 -12.20
N ASP A 277 -8.83 4.98 -12.69
CA ASP A 277 -9.90 5.76 -12.10
C ASP A 277 -11.00 4.85 -11.53
N GLU A 278 -10.71 4.28 -10.40
CA GLU A 278 -11.59 3.37 -9.66
C GLU A 278 -11.74 3.90 -8.23
N PRO A 279 -12.66 4.85 -7.99
CA PRO A 279 -12.70 5.61 -6.75
C PRO A 279 -13.16 4.81 -5.54
N HIS A 280 -13.86 3.68 -5.74
CA HIS A 280 -14.56 2.99 -4.65
C HIS A 280 -15.38 3.95 -3.78
N ALA A 281 -15.95 4.97 -4.43
CA ALA A 281 -16.72 6.06 -3.86
C ALA A 281 -17.68 6.59 -4.93
N ASP A 282 -18.46 7.65 -4.63
CA ASP A 282 -19.29 8.31 -5.64
C ASP A 282 -18.41 8.85 -6.79
N PRO A 283 -18.47 8.24 -7.99
CA PRO A 283 -17.60 8.63 -9.10
C PRO A 283 -17.99 10.00 -9.71
N ALA A 284 -19.13 10.57 -9.38
CA ALA A 284 -19.49 11.92 -9.81
C ALA A 284 -18.75 12.99 -8.99
N ARG A 285 -18.37 12.68 -7.76
CA ARG A 285 -17.73 13.61 -6.81
C ARG A 285 -16.25 13.34 -6.64
N HIS A 286 -15.83 12.09 -6.73
CA HIS A 286 -14.51 11.66 -6.33
C HIS A 286 -13.77 10.90 -7.43
N ARG A 287 -12.46 11.05 -7.41
CA ARG A 287 -11.47 10.24 -8.15
C ARG A 287 -10.53 9.59 -7.15
N ARG A 288 -10.06 8.39 -7.42
CA ARG A 288 -8.94 7.80 -6.71
C ARG A 288 -7.64 8.09 -7.46
N LEU A 289 -6.72 8.79 -6.83
CA LEU A 289 -5.36 8.84 -7.31
C LEU A 289 -4.64 7.58 -6.82
N HIS A 290 -4.17 6.77 -7.76
CA HIS A 290 -3.40 5.54 -7.51
C HIS A 290 -1.94 5.79 -7.83
N VAL A 291 -1.08 5.83 -6.81
CA VAL A 291 0.36 6.13 -6.94
C VAL A 291 1.16 4.84 -6.78
N ILE A 292 1.84 4.43 -7.85
CA ILE A 292 2.55 3.15 -7.93
C ILE A 292 4.08 3.27 -7.87
N ILE A 293 4.63 4.48 -7.91
CA ILE A 293 6.08 4.71 -7.95
C ILE A 293 6.79 4.50 -6.60
N GLY A 294 6.06 4.51 -5.49
CA GLY A 294 6.62 4.44 -4.15
C GLY A 294 7.30 3.10 -3.83
N ASP A 295 8.34 3.14 -2.99
CA ASP A 295 8.98 1.96 -2.42
C ASP A 295 8.24 1.46 -1.17
N ALA A 296 8.33 0.17 -0.86
CA ALA A 296 7.94 -0.42 0.43
C ALA A 296 8.96 -0.01 1.49
N ASN A 297 8.50 0.63 2.56
CA ASN A 297 9.35 1.16 3.61
C ASN A 297 9.25 0.34 4.90
N MET A 298 10.41 -0.02 5.46
CA MET A 298 10.53 -0.56 6.80
C MET A 298 10.54 0.56 7.85
N LEU A 299 11.07 1.74 7.49
CA LEU A 299 11.15 2.90 8.37
C LEU A 299 9.83 3.69 8.36
N GLU A 300 9.19 3.79 9.51
CA GLU A 300 7.88 4.43 9.70
C GLU A 300 7.86 5.91 9.28
N GLU A 301 8.96 6.65 9.49
CA GLU A 301 9.09 8.05 9.08
C GLU A 301 9.02 8.21 7.56
N SER A 302 9.57 7.26 6.80
CA SER A 302 9.46 7.26 5.33
C SER A 302 8.01 7.06 4.87
N THR A 303 7.26 6.13 5.47
CA THR A 303 5.82 5.95 5.19
C THR A 303 5.00 7.18 5.59
N PHE A 304 5.28 7.76 6.76
CA PHE A 304 4.60 8.98 7.24
C PHE A 304 4.79 10.16 6.29
N LEU A 305 6.03 10.43 5.88
CA LEU A 305 6.35 11.52 4.95
C LEU A 305 5.82 11.25 3.54
N LYS A 306 5.89 10.01 3.07
CA LYS A 306 5.33 9.61 1.78
C LYS A 306 3.86 10.02 1.66
N LEU A 307 3.06 9.63 2.64
CA LEU A 307 1.61 9.88 2.64
C LEU A 307 1.28 11.33 3.01
N GLY A 308 1.92 11.89 4.01
CA GLY A 308 1.64 13.24 4.49
C GLY A 308 2.02 14.33 3.49
N THR A 309 3.20 14.25 2.87
CA THR A 309 3.64 15.24 1.88
C THR A 309 2.80 15.20 0.61
N THR A 310 2.45 13.99 0.14
CA THR A 310 1.58 13.82 -1.03
C THR A 310 0.16 14.33 -0.74
N SER A 311 -0.40 14.02 0.44
CA SER A 311 -1.72 14.49 0.83
C SER A 311 -1.79 16.02 0.88
N LEU A 312 -0.76 16.67 1.44
CA LEU A 312 -0.69 18.14 1.50
C LEU A 312 -0.55 18.76 0.10
N LEU A 313 0.23 18.13 -0.79
CA LEU A 313 0.33 18.55 -2.19
C LEU A 313 -1.03 18.46 -2.90
N LEU A 314 -1.78 17.38 -2.72
CA LEU A 314 -3.12 17.22 -3.30
C LEU A 314 -4.09 18.27 -2.76
N ALA A 315 -4.00 18.62 -1.47
CA ALA A 315 -4.80 19.71 -0.90
C ALA A 315 -4.51 21.06 -1.58
N ALA A 316 -3.24 21.31 -1.91
CA ALA A 316 -2.84 22.52 -2.63
C ALA A 316 -3.38 22.53 -4.07
N ILE A 317 -3.34 21.39 -4.78
CA ILE A 317 -3.89 21.27 -6.14
C ILE A 317 -5.40 21.58 -6.14
N GLU A 318 -6.16 20.99 -5.22
CA GLU A 318 -7.59 21.24 -5.07
C GLU A 318 -7.88 22.71 -4.69
N ALA A 319 -7.08 23.29 -3.81
CA ALA A 319 -7.22 24.69 -3.43
C ALA A 319 -6.90 25.65 -4.60
N GLN A 320 -5.84 25.36 -5.38
CA GLN A 320 -5.54 26.13 -6.60
C GLN A 320 -6.71 26.11 -7.59
N HIS A 321 -7.27 24.93 -7.85
CA HIS A 321 -8.40 24.78 -8.74
C HIS A 321 -9.61 25.58 -8.24
N ARG A 322 -9.96 25.45 -6.96
CA ARG A 322 -11.14 26.12 -6.35
C ARG A 322 -11.02 27.64 -6.31
N THR A 323 -9.81 28.15 -6.05
CA THR A 323 -9.59 29.59 -5.83
C THR A 323 -9.05 30.33 -7.05
N GLY A 324 -8.53 29.62 -8.05
CA GLY A 324 -7.79 30.20 -9.17
C GLY A 324 -6.45 30.82 -8.77
N THR A 325 -6.02 30.67 -7.51
CA THR A 325 -4.76 31.23 -7.00
C THR A 325 -3.67 30.18 -7.03
N ARG A 326 -2.53 30.48 -7.64
CA ARG A 326 -1.38 29.59 -7.66
C ARG A 326 -0.77 29.47 -6.25
N ILE A 327 -0.57 28.23 -5.80
CA ILE A 327 0.08 27.87 -4.54
C ILE A 327 1.40 27.16 -4.83
N LEU A 328 1.40 26.19 -5.75
CA LEU A 328 2.55 25.34 -6.04
C LEU A 328 3.58 26.03 -6.94
N PRO A 329 4.87 25.64 -6.84
CA PRO A 329 5.93 26.21 -7.66
C PRO A 329 5.76 25.84 -9.13
N GLU A 330 6.30 26.70 -10.01
CA GLU A 330 6.34 26.48 -11.46
C GLU A 330 7.56 25.65 -11.81
N ILE A 331 7.42 24.33 -11.73
CA ILE A 331 8.46 23.34 -12.03
C ILE A 331 7.88 22.31 -12.98
N ALA A 332 8.51 22.18 -14.15
CA ALA A 332 8.19 21.15 -15.14
C ALA A 332 9.50 20.50 -15.60
N LEU A 333 9.62 19.20 -15.40
CA LEU A 333 10.79 18.43 -15.84
C LEU A 333 10.76 18.27 -17.37
N ALA A 334 11.91 18.42 -18.01
CA ALA A 334 12.04 18.21 -19.45
C ALA A 334 11.97 16.71 -19.84
N ASP A 335 12.40 15.84 -18.94
CA ASP A 335 12.34 14.38 -19.06
C ASP A 335 12.04 13.78 -17.66
N PRO A 336 10.77 13.62 -17.29
CA PRO A 336 10.41 13.09 -15.98
C PRO A 336 10.90 11.65 -15.72
N VAL A 337 10.86 10.77 -16.72
CA VAL A 337 11.33 9.39 -16.57
C VAL A 337 12.85 9.33 -16.39
N GLY A 338 13.59 10.05 -17.24
CA GLY A 338 15.04 10.18 -17.10
C GLY A 338 15.43 10.82 -15.77
N ALA A 339 14.65 11.78 -15.26
CA ALA A 339 14.87 12.38 -13.95
C ALA A 339 14.72 11.36 -12.81
N VAL A 340 13.70 10.48 -12.83
CA VAL A 340 13.53 9.41 -11.85
C VAL A 340 14.78 8.53 -11.79
N HIS A 341 15.27 8.08 -12.94
CA HIS A 341 16.46 7.22 -13.01
C HIS A 341 17.73 7.96 -12.57
N THR A 342 17.96 9.16 -13.08
CA THR A 342 19.15 9.98 -12.76
C THR A 342 19.26 10.24 -11.26
N ILE A 343 18.16 10.65 -10.63
CA ILE A 343 18.11 10.91 -9.19
C ILE A 343 18.36 9.62 -8.40
N SER A 344 17.73 8.51 -8.80
CA SER A 344 17.89 7.24 -8.09
C SER A 344 19.32 6.71 -8.11
N HIS A 345 20.00 6.89 -9.21
CA HIS A 345 21.38 6.40 -9.41
C HIS A 345 22.46 7.28 -8.78
N ASP A 346 22.10 8.44 -8.21
CA ASP A 346 23.03 9.35 -7.54
C ASP A 346 22.79 9.49 -6.04
N PRO A 347 23.31 8.58 -5.20
CA PRO A 347 23.24 8.71 -3.74
C PRO A 347 23.98 9.93 -3.17
N SER A 348 24.75 10.65 -3.98
CA SER A 348 25.41 11.91 -3.55
C SER A 348 24.47 13.10 -3.55
N LEU A 349 23.29 12.99 -4.18
CA LEU A 349 22.27 14.03 -4.36
C LEU A 349 22.77 15.27 -5.15
N SER A 350 23.86 15.14 -5.88
CA SER A 350 24.49 16.24 -6.66
C SER A 350 23.94 16.34 -8.09
N ALA A 351 23.34 15.27 -8.61
CA ALA A 351 22.80 15.25 -9.96
C ALA A 351 21.67 16.27 -10.13
N THR A 352 21.75 17.05 -11.21
CA THR A 352 20.71 17.98 -11.61
C THR A 352 19.83 17.37 -12.68
N VAL A 353 18.57 17.81 -12.73
CA VAL A 353 17.60 17.43 -13.75
C VAL A 353 17.15 18.67 -14.52
N PRO A 354 17.08 18.60 -15.86
CA PRO A 354 16.71 19.74 -16.69
C PRO A 354 15.21 20.05 -16.57
N LEU A 355 14.87 21.31 -16.50
CA LEU A 355 13.50 21.82 -16.56
C LEU A 355 13.17 22.35 -17.97
N VAL A 356 11.87 22.38 -18.28
CA VAL A 356 11.36 22.87 -19.58
C VAL A 356 11.77 24.34 -19.83
N ASP A 357 11.92 25.14 -18.79
CA ASP A 357 12.33 26.57 -18.88
C ASP A 357 13.84 26.76 -18.98
N GLY A 358 14.64 25.71 -19.08
CA GLY A 358 16.10 25.74 -19.23
C GLY A 358 16.87 25.80 -17.90
N ARG A 359 16.21 25.88 -16.74
CA ARG A 359 16.88 25.70 -15.44
C ARG A 359 17.29 24.25 -15.24
N GLU A 360 18.28 24.05 -14.38
CA GLU A 360 18.64 22.73 -13.85
C GLU A 360 18.56 22.77 -12.33
N LEU A 361 17.90 21.80 -11.72
CA LEU A 361 17.76 21.72 -10.27
C LEU A 361 18.13 20.32 -9.76
N THR A 362 18.68 20.24 -8.55
CA THR A 362 18.77 18.95 -7.84
C THR A 362 17.40 18.54 -7.30
N ALA A 363 17.22 17.25 -6.98
CA ALA A 363 15.99 16.77 -6.36
C ALA A 363 15.69 17.49 -5.03
N VAL A 364 16.71 17.78 -4.23
CA VAL A 364 16.58 18.52 -2.96
C VAL A 364 16.06 19.95 -3.20
N GLN A 365 16.57 20.65 -4.23
CA GLN A 365 16.10 21.99 -4.58
C GLN A 365 14.64 21.99 -5.05
N VAL A 366 14.23 21.00 -5.83
CA VAL A 366 12.82 20.84 -6.24
C VAL A 366 11.93 20.65 -5.01
N LEU A 367 12.27 19.72 -4.13
CA LEU A 367 11.50 19.45 -2.92
C LEU A 367 11.47 20.63 -1.95
N ARG A 368 12.54 21.42 -1.87
CA ARG A 368 12.60 22.67 -1.08
C ARG A 368 11.60 23.70 -1.61
N ALA A 369 11.50 23.85 -2.91
CA ALA A 369 10.54 24.77 -3.52
C ALA A 369 9.08 24.37 -3.22
N TYR A 370 8.76 23.06 -3.26
CA TYR A 370 7.45 22.56 -2.85
C TYR A 370 7.17 22.81 -1.37
N LEU A 371 8.13 22.49 -0.49
CA LEU A 371 8.01 22.71 0.95
C LEU A 371 7.71 24.16 1.30
N GLU A 372 8.46 25.12 0.73
CA GLU A 372 8.29 26.55 1.00
C GLU A 372 6.90 27.03 0.54
N ALA A 373 6.46 26.61 -0.65
CA ALA A 373 5.15 26.94 -1.18
C ALA A 373 4.02 26.41 -0.28
N LEU A 374 4.09 25.13 0.10
CA LEU A 374 3.09 24.48 0.94
C LEU A 374 3.07 25.04 2.37
N ARG A 375 4.23 25.34 2.95
CA ARG A 375 4.33 25.93 4.30
C ARG A 375 3.61 27.26 4.41
N THR A 376 3.62 28.06 3.35
CA THR A 376 2.95 29.37 3.31
C THR A 376 1.42 29.25 3.29
N ALA A 377 0.90 28.13 2.77
CA ALA A 377 -0.53 27.90 2.56
C ALA A 377 -1.16 26.97 3.61
N ALA A 378 -0.34 26.27 4.41
CA ALA A 378 -0.78 25.23 5.34
C ALA A 378 -1.41 25.80 6.62
N ASP A 379 -2.36 25.04 7.17
CA ASP A 379 -2.85 25.25 8.53
C ASP A 379 -1.88 24.60 9.54
N LEU A 380 -1.07 25.44 10.17
CA LEU A 380 -0.12 24.99 11.20
C LEU A 380 -0.77 24.72 12.56
N ALA A 381 -2.07 25.00 12.73
CA ALA A 381 -2.82 24.58 13.92
C ALA A 381 -3.24 23.09 13.81
N ASP A 382 -3.28 22.52 12.62
CA ASP A 382 -3.38 21.07 12.45
C ASP A 382 -2.05 20.41 12.79
N GLU A 383 -2.04 19.64 13.87
CA GLU A 383 -0.83 19.07 14.46
C GLU A 383 -0.08 18.16 13.48
N GLU A 384 -0.76 17.28 12.75
CA GLU A 384 -0.11 16.37 11.80
C GLU A 384 0.50 17.16 10.63
N THR A 385 -0.20 18.17 10.11
CA THR A 385 0.33 19.03 9.05
C THR A 385 1.61 19.74 9.50
N ALA A 386 1.63 20.28 10.72
CA ALA A 386 2.81 20.89 11.29
C ALA A 386 3.96 19.88 11.48
N GLN A 387 3.67 18.65 11.92
CA GLN A 387 4.65 17.58 12.06
C GLN A 387 5.25 17.16 10.71
N VAL A 388 4.43 16.97 9.67
CA VAL A 388 4.88 16.63 8.30
C VAL A 388 5.82 17.71 7.75
N LEU A 389 5.41 18.98 7.83
CA LEU A 389 6.22 20.11 7.32
C LEU A 389 7.52 20.26 8.10
N THR A 390 7.50 20.06 9.42
CA THR A 390 8.69 20.12 10.27
C THR A 390 9.66 19.00 9.93
N ALA A 391 9.19 17.76 9.88
CA ALA A 391 10.02 16.61 9.55
C ALA A 391 10.62 16.71 8.14
N TRP A 392 9.81 17.16 7.16
CA TRP A 392 10.27 17.41 5.79
C TRP A 392 11.38 18.48 5.74
N SER A 393 11.17 19.62 6.43
CA SER A 393 12.17 20.69 6.51
C SER A 393 13.48 20.22 7.12
N GLU A 394 13.42 19.57 8.28
CA GLU A 394 14.59 19.08 9.00
C GLU A 394 15.40 18.06 8.17
N ILE A 395 14.71 17.15 7.47
CA ILE A 395 15.40 16.18 6.60
C ILE A 395 16.09 16.90 5.45
N LEU A 396 15.43 17.85 4.76
CA LEU A 396 16.08 18.60 3.69
C LEU A 396 17.30 19.39 4.20
N ASP A 397 17.21 20.01 5.38
CA ASP A 397 18.33 20.72 5.99
C ASP A 397 19.54 19.79 6.24
N LEU A 398 19.28 18.56 6.70
CA LEU A 398 20.32 17.54 6.88
C LEU A 398 20.90 17.08 5.54
N LEU A 399 20.05 16.83 4.53
CA LEU A 399 20.50 16.42 3.20
C LEU A 399 21.37 17.46 2.50
N GLU A 400 21.08 18.74 2.70
CA GLU A 400 21.86 19.86 2.17
C GLU A 400 23.21 20.01 2.88
N GLN A 401 23.29 19.68 4.16
CA GLN A 401 24.51 19.76 4.96
C GLN A 401 25.44 18.56 4.70
N ASP A 402 24.97 17.36 4.93
CA ASP A 402 25.59 16.06 4.68
C ASP A 402 24.51 14.98 4.71
N PRO A 403 24.22 14.30 3.60
CA PRO A 403 23.18 13.29 3.55
C PRO A 403 23.29 12.23 4.66
N MET A 404 24.49 11.84 5.09
CA MET A 404 24.68 10.85 6.14
C MET A 404 24.16 11.28 7.51
N LEU A 405 23.95 12.56 7.76
CA LEU A 405 23.32 13.04 8.99
C LEU A 405 21.84 12.63 9.09
N ALA A 406 21.18 12.40 7.95
CA ALA A 406 19.79 11.95 7.90
C ALA A 406 19.64 10.40 7.92
N ALA A 407 20.70 9.63 8.11
CA ALA A 407 20.68 8.18 7.96
C ALA A 407 19.90 7.41 9.06
N ASP A 408 19.39 8.07 10.08
CA ASP A 408 18.44 7.51 11.07
C ASP A 408 16.98 7.90 10.80
N ARG A 409 16.75 8.76 9.78
CA ARG A 409 15.45 9.31 9.40
C ARG A 409 15.04 8.96 7.96
N VAL A 410 16.01 8.70 7.08
CA VAL A 410 15.82 8.37 5.67
C VAL A 410 16.30 6.95 5.42
N GLU A 411 15.41 6.10 4.98
CA GLU A 411 15.64 4.65 4.95
C GLU A 411 16.79 4.24 4.05
N TRP A 412 16.87 4.76 2.82
CA TRP A 412 17.95 4.42 1.91
C TRP A 412 19.33 4.84 2.44
N LEU A 413 19.42 5.95 3.19
CA LEU A 413 20.67 6.37 3.83
C LEU A 413 21.05 5.46 4.99
N GLY A 414 20.08 5.04 5.81
CA GLY A 414 20.31 4.06 6.87
C GLY A 414 20.81 2.72 6.32
N LYS A 415 20.20 2.25 5.23
CA LYS A 415 20.61 1.04 4.52
C LYS A 415 21.99 1.20 3.88
N LEU A 416 22.26 2.32 3.20
CA LEU A 416 23.56 2.63 2.61
C LEU A 416 24.66 2.63 3.67
N ARG A 417 24.45 3.30 4.80
CA ARG A 417 25.41 3.34 5.93
C ARG A 417 25.72 1.94 6.45
N LEU A 418 24.72 1.05 6.56
CA LEU A 418 24.90 -0.33 6.96
C LEU A 418 25.75 -1.11 5.96
N LEU A 419 25.43 -1.00 4.68
CA LEU A 419 26.12 -1.70 3.59
C LEU A 419 27.56 -1.21 3.41
N GLU A 420 27.79 0.11 3.44
CA GLU A 420 29.13 0.70 3.36
C GLU A 420 30.02 0.29 4.55
N GLY A 421 29.46 0.28 5.76
CA GLY A 421 30.17 -0.20 6.94
C GLY A 421 30.58 -1.68 6.82
N TYR A 422 29.72 -2.52 6.25
CA TYR A 422 30.02 -3.92 6.00
C TYR A 422 31.04 -4.07 4.85
N ARG A 423 30.86 -3.34 3.75
CA ARG A 423 31.74 -3.32 2.59
C ARG A 423 33.17 -2.92 2.98
N ALA A 424 33.32 -1.82 3.71
CA ALA A 424 34.62 -1.32 4.16
C ALA A 424 35.34 -2.32 5.09
N ARG A 425 34.59 -2.94 6.03
CA ARG A 425 35.17 -3.93 6.97
C ARG A 425 35.73 -5.16 6.28
N HIS A 426 35.10 -5.60 5.19
CA HIS A 426 35.42 -6.84 4.50
C HIS A 426 36.14 -6.64 3.17
N GLY A 427 36.42 -5.39 2.77
CA GLY A 427 37.08 -5.06 1.50
C GLY A 427 36.31 -5.50 0.27
N LEU A 428 34.95 -5.32 0.28
CA LEU A 428 34.08 -5.80 -0.78
C LEU A 428 33.88 -4.74 -1.87
N ASP A 429 33.68 -5.22 -3.09
CA ASP A 429 33.13 -4.44 -4.19
C ASP A 429 31.60 -4.49 -4.17
N TRP A 430 30.92 -3.51 -4.82
CA TRP A 430 29.47 -3.47 -4.91
C TRP A 430 28.84 -4.63 -5.68
N SER A 431 29.64 -5.39 -6.44
CA SER A 431 29.21 -6.63 -7.12
C SER A 431 29.18 -7.86 -6.21
N ASP A 432 29.65 -7.76 -4.97
CA ASP A 432 29.74 -8.91 -4.06
C ASP A 432 28.34 -9.41 -3.64
N PRO A 433 28.01 -10.70 -3.85
CA PRO A 433 26.68 -11.25 -3.56
C PRO A 433 26.28 -11.15 -2.07
N ARG A 434 27.23 -10.95 -1.15
CA ARG A 434 26.92 -10.74 0.28
C ARG A 434 26.18 -9.42 0.51
N LEU A 435 26.43 -8.40 -0.30
CA LEU A 435 25.72 -7.13 -0.19
C LEU A 435 24.25 -7.28 -0.61
N PHE A 436 23.98 -8.02 -1.68
CA PHE A 436 22.60 -8.37 -2.09
C PHE A 436 21.88 -9.19 -1.01
N ALA A 437 22.58 -10.14 -0.37
CA ALA A 437 22.00 -10.92 0.73
C ALA A 437 21.66 -10.04 1.94
N ILE A 438 22.50 -9.05 2.28
CA ILE A 438 22.24 -8.08 3.36
C ILE A 438 21.06 -7.18 3.01
N ASP A 439 20.97 -6.71 1.76
CA ASP A 439 19.84 -5.90 1.29
C ASP A 439 18.52 -6.67 1.41
N LEU A 440 18.48 -7.93 0.96
CA LEU A 440 17.30 -8.79 1.13
C LEU A 440 16.96 -9.02 2.61
N GLN A 441 17.96 -9.34 3.45
CA GLN A 441 17.76 -9.53 4.89
C GLN A 441 17.30 -8.27 5.61
N TYR A 442 17.56 -7.08 5.07
CA TYR A 442 17.07 -5.82 5.64
C TYR A 442 15.54 -5.79 5.69
N SER A 443 14.89 -6.30 4.68
CA SER A 443 13.43 -6.34 4.52
C SER A 443 12.75 -7.65 4.94
N ASP A 444 13.50 -8.62 5.50
CA ASP A 444 12.97 -9.88 6.04
C ASP A 444 12.11 -9.59 7.29
N LEU A 445 10.84 -10.01 7.26
CA LEU A 445 9.90 -9.75 8.35
C LEU A 445 10.06 -10.69 9.55
N ARG A 446 10.88 -11.73 9.45
CA ARG A 446 11.11 -12.68 10.56
C ARG A 446 12.01 -12.04 11.63
N PRO A 447 11.59 -11.98 12.91
CA PRO A 447 12.35 -11.30 13.98
C PRO A 447 13.76 -11.87 14.21
N ALA A 448 13.94 -13.18 13.96
CA ALA A 448 15.22 -13.84 14.18
C ALA A 448 16.29 -13.52 13.12
N THR A 449 15.89 -13.34 11.86
CA THR A 449 16.77 -13.18 10.69
C THR A 449 16.74 -11.78 10.10
N GLY A 450 15.62 -11.06 10.15
CA GLY A 450 15.45 -9.73 9.61
C GLY A 450 16.36 -8.70 10.27
N LEU A 451 17.15 -8.00 9.46
CA LEU A 451 18.10 -7.02 10.01
C LEU A 451 17.37 -5.80 10.58
N PHE A 452 16.37 -5.27 9.88
CA PHE A 452 15.59 -4.14 10.35
C PHE A 452 14.81 -4.49 11.63
N GLU A 453 14.16 -5.66 11.66
CA GLU A 453 13.45 -6.15 12.85
C GLU A 453 14.37 -6.28 14.06
N ARG A 454 15.57 -6.79 13.87
CA ARG A 454 16.58 -6.87 14.92
C ARG A 454 17.10 -5.50 15.38
N MET A 455 17.18 -4.52 14.48
CA MET A 455 17.52 -3.14 14.85
C MET A 455 16.37 -2.48 15.62
N ARG A 456 15.12 -2.68 15.19
CA ARG A 456 13.91 -2.21 15.88
C ARG A 456 13.84 -2.79 17.30
N ALA A 457 13.98 -4.08 17.46
CA ALA A 457 13.95 -4.75 18.76
C ALA A 457 15.04 -4.26 19.73
N LYS A 458 16.15 -3.71 19.21
CA LYS A 458 17.24 -3.11 20.01
C LYS A 458 17.10 -1.60 20.21
N GLY A 459 15.98 -0.99 19.80
CA GLY A 459 15.76 0.45 19.87
C GLY A 459 16.72 1.28 19.03
N ARG A 460 17.21 0.73 17.91
CA ARG A 460 18.20 1.39 17.02
C ARG A 460 17.58 2.06 15.81
N VAL A 461 16.27 2.04 15.69
CA VAL A 461 15.50 2.74 14.66
C VAL A 461 14.46 3.64 15.32
N ARG A 462 14.16 4.75 14.69
CA ARG A 462 13.08 5.64 15.14
C ARG A 462 11.73 5.01 14.85
N THR A 463 10.77 5.22 15.73
CA THR A 463 9.39 4.77 15.57
C THR A 463 8.45 5.97 15.66
N GLN A 464 7.41 5.98 14.85
CA GLN A 464 6.34 6.99 14.83
C GLN A 464 5.11 6.54 15.62
N VAL A 465 4.97 5.23 15.79
CA VAL A 465 3.83 4.60 16.42
C VAL A 465 4.27 3.57 17.46
N SER A 466 3.42 3.34 18.46
CA SER A 466 3.71 2.33 19.50
C SER A 466 3.29 0.93 19.02
N GLU A 467 3.98 -0.09 19.51
CA GLU A 467 3.61 -1.48 19.25
C GLU A 467 2.18 -1.80 19.73
N GLN A 468 1.72 -1.16 20.80
CA GLN A 468 0.34 -1.33 21.29
C GLN A 468 -0.70 -0.82 20.29
N GLU A 469 -0.46 0.33 19.64
CA GLU A 469 -1.33 0.85 18.58
C GLU A 469 -1.35 -0.11 17.39
N VAL A 470 -0.20 -0.62 16.98
CA VAL A 470 -0.06 -1.59 15.88
C VAL A 470 -0.84 -2.87 16.19
N GLN A 471 -0.62 -3.48 17.37
CA GLN A 471 -1.35 -4.71 17.76
C GLN A 471 -2.86 -4.49 17.85
N ARG A 472 -3.30 -3.31 18.27
CA ARG A 472 -4.74 -2.96 18.24
C ARG A 472 -5.26 -2.89 16.80
N ALA A 473 -4.52 -2.29 15.87
CA ALA A 473 -4.92 -2.13 14.48
C ALA A 473 -4.98 -3.46 13.69
N VAL A 474 -4.32 -4.51 14.17
CA VAL A 474 -4.50 -5.86 13.63
C VAL A 474 -5.94 -6.37 13.80
N LEU A 475 -6.59 -6.00 14.92
CA LEU A 475 -7.88 -6.55 15.34
C LEU A 475 -9.04 -5.54 15.24
N THR A 476 -8.72 -4.24 15.20
CA THR A 476 -9.71 -3.17 15.30
C THR A 476 -9.60 -2.26 14.09
N PRO A 477 -10.71 -2.02 13.37
CA PRO A 477 -10.71 -1.11 12.22
C PRO A 477 -10.47 0.34 12.65
N PRO A 478 -9.94 1.20 11.74
CA PRO A 478 -9.84 2.63 11.97
C PRO A 478 -11.20 3.24 12.28
N ALA A 479 -11.25 4.17 13.23
CA ALA A 479 -12.50 4.83 13.62
C ALA A 479 -12.94 5.94 12.65
N SER A 480 -12.02 6.44 11.82
CA SER A 480 -12.16 7.68 11.06
C SER A 480 -12.94 7.54 9.74
N THR A 481 -13.13 6.31 9.24
CA THR A 481 -13.74 6.03 7.94
C THR A 481 -14.77 4.92 8.00
N ARG A 482 -15.40 4.59 6.86
CA ARG A 482 -16.31 3.43 6.71
C ARG A 482 -15.66 2.07 7.01
N ALA A 483 -14.33 2.01 7.07
CA ALA A 483 -13.61 0.82 7.52
C ALA A 483 -14.06 0.40 8.94
N HIS A 484 -14.46 1.38 9.78
CA HIS A 484 -15.03 1.10 11.10
C HIS A 484 -16.27 0.21 11.02
N LEU A 485 -17.27 0.61 10.25
CA LEU A 485 -18.50 -0.19 10.13
C LEU A 485 -18.23 -1.53 9.47
N ARG A 486 -17.46 -1.55 8.35
CA ARG A 486 -17.10 -2.79 7.63
C ARG A 486 -16.40 -3.79 8.55
N GLY A 487 -15.32 -3.38 9.21
CA GLY A 487 -14.53 -4.26 10.08
C GLY A 487 -15.29 -4.67 11.34
N SER A 488 -16.08 -3.77 11.94
CA SER A 488 -16.89 -4.10 13.12
C SER A 488 -17.98 -5.11 12.80
N LEU A 489 -18.67 -4.99 11.66
CA LEU A 489 -19.64 -5.99 11.21
C LEU A 489 -18.98 -7.36 10.99
N ILE A 490 -17.81 -7.40 10.39
CA ILE A 490 -17.05 -8.64 10.20
C ILE A 490 -16.63 -9.22 11.54
N SER A 491 -16.13 -8.42 12.46
CA SER A 491 -15.68 -8.87 13.78
C SER A 491 -16.81 -9.42 14.65
N GLN A 492 -17.99 -8.79 14.59
CA GLN A 492 -19.12 -9.13 15.47
C GLN A 492 -20.09 -10.13 14.86
N HIS A 493 -20.20 -10.16 13.52
CA HIS A 493 -21.22 -10.92 12.80
C HIS A 493 -20.66 -11.67 11.59
N ARG A 494 -19.47 -12.25 11.72
CA ARG A 494 -18.76 -12.92 10.60
C ARG A 494 -19.63 -13.97 9.88
N ASP A 495 -20.39 -14.75 10.63
CA ASP A 495 -21.32 -15.76 10.10
C ASP A 495 -22.47 -15.18 9.26
N ARG A 496 -22.73 -13.89 9.44
CA ARG A 496 -23.78 -13.12 8.76
C ARG A 496 -23.23 -12.20 7.67
N VAL A 497 -21.90 -12.09 7.51
CA VAL A 497 -21.23 -11.28 6.50
C VAL A 497 -20.51 -12.18 5.48
N PRO A 498 -21.18 -12.62 4.41
CA PRO A 498 -20.58 -13.53 3.42
C PRO A 498 -19.56 -12.86 2.52
N ALA A 499 -19.70 -11.54 2.26
CA ALA A 499 -18.81 -10.79 1.39
C ALA A 499 -18.78 -9.30 1.75
N ALA A 500 -17.63 -8.65 1.47
CA ALA A 500 -17.47 -7.22 1.57
C ALA A 500 -16.47 -6.72 0.51
N GLY A 501 -16.63 -5.45 0.11
CA GLY A 501 -15.69 -4.69 -0.71
C GLY A 501 -15.28 -3.40 0.00
N TRP A 502 -14.65 -2.45 -0.71
CA TRP A 502 -14.29 -1.17 -0.11
C TRP A 502 -15.52 -0.35 0.29
N ASP A 503 -16.49 -0.23 -0.60
CA ASP A 503 -17.72 0.56 -0.39
C ASP A 503 -18.98 -0.29 -0.17
N THR A 504 -18.84 -1.60 -0.11
CA THR A 504 -19.96 -2.53 0.03
C THR A 504 -19.74 -3.52 1.16
N THR A 505 -20.83 -3.90 1.84
CA THR A 505 -20.84 -5.02 2.79
C THR A 505 -22.17 -5.75 2.63
N THR A 506 -22.11 -7.05 2.35
CA THR A 506 -23.31 -7.91 2.28
C THR A 506 -23.55 -8.52 3.65
N VAL A 507 -24.74 -8.34 4.18
CA VAL A 507 -25.16 -8.85 5.49
C VAL A 507 -26.41 -9.69 5.33
N ALA A 508 -26.39 -10.92 5.87
CA ALA A 508 -27.53 -11.82 5.88
C ALA A 508 -28.40 -11.58 7.13
N GLY A 509 -29.57 -10.96 6.98
CA GLY A 509 -30.58 -10.78 8.03
C GLY A 509 -31.54 -11.96 8.10
N THR A 510 -32.36 -12.06 9.16
CA THR A 510 -33.37 -13.13 9.35
C THR A 510 -34.51 -13.04 8.35
N GLU A 511 -34.87 -11.83 7.90
CA GLU A 511 -35.93 -11.57 6.91
C GLU A 511 -35.39 -11.35 5.48
N GLY A 512 -34.12 -11.69 5.22
CA GLY A 512 -33.43 -11.51 3.94
C GLY A 512 -32.14 -10.71 4.07
N GLY A 513 -31.21 -10.88 3.11
CA GLY A 513 -29.94 -10.17 3.08
C GLY A 513 -30.06 -8.73 2.59
N ALA A 514 -29.07 -7.90 2.96
CA ALA A 514 -28.90 -6.55 2.45
C ALA A 514 -27.45 -6.37 1.96
N ARG A 515 -27.28 -5.76 0.78
CA ARG A 515 -26.00 -5.22 0.32
C ARG A 515 -25.97 -3.73 0.66
N ILE A 516 -25.18 -3.38 1.67
CA ILE A 516 -25.02 -2.01 2.14
C ILE A 516 -23.94 -1.38 1.28
N ARG A 517 -24.23 -0.22 0.69
CA ARG A 517 -23.25 0.58 -0.05
C ARG A 517 -22.98 1.90 0.65
N LEU A 518 -21.72 2.18 0.92
CA LEU A 518 -21.22 3.39 1.55
C LEU A 518 -20.32 4.14 0.54
N ALA A 519 -20.96 4.87 -0.38
CA ALA A 519 -20.26 5.56 -1.46
C ALA A 519 -19.43 6.78 -0.99
N ASP A 520 -19.73 7.32 0.20
CA ASP A 520 -18.86 8.30 0.86
C ASP A 520 -17.98 7.57 1.89
N PRO A 521 -16.65 7.64 1.78
CA PRO A 521 -15.75 6.91 2.67
C PRO A 521 -15.76 7.38 4.13
N THR A 522 -16.39 8.50 4.46
CA THR A 522 -16.53 8.99 5.84
C THR A 522 -17.84 8.53 6.51
N ILE A 523 -18.82 8.07 5.72
CA ILE A 523 -20.06 7.46 6.21
C ILE A 523 -19.74 6.05 6.72
N GLY A 524 -20.18 5.72 7.93
CA GLY A 524 -19.83 4.47 8.60
C GLY A 524 -18.57 4.56 9.48
N SER A 525 -18.01 5.76 9.67
CA SER A 525 -17.04 6.04 10.73
C SER A 525 -17.66 5.88 12.13
N ALA A 526 -16.85 5.72 13.16
CA ALA A 526 -17.35 5.58 14.53
C ALA A 526 -18.26 6.75 14.94
N ALA A 527 -17.83 7.99 14.64
CA ALA A 527 -18.62 9.19 14.93
C ALA A 527 -19.93 9.22 14.16
N TRP A 528 -19.94 8.80 12.90
CA TRP A 528 -21.17 8.70 12.11
C TRP A 528 -22.12 7.64 12.67
N CYS A 529 -21.60 6.47 13.04
CA CYS A 529 -22.39 5.41 13.66
C CYS A 529 -23.03 5.87 14.98
N GLU A 530 -22.26 6.53 15.84
CA GLU A 530 -22.75 7.11 17.11
C GLU A 530 -23.85 8.14 16.86
N GLN A 531 -23.64 9.09 15.92
CA GLN A 531 -24.62 10.11 15.55
C GLN A 531 -25.95 9.52 15.08
N HIS A 532 -25.94 8.38 14.40
CA HIS A 532 -27.14 7.74 13.85
C HIS A 532 -27.67 6.60 14.73
N GLY A 533 -27.12 6.39 15.94
CA GLY A 533 -27.53 5.35 16.87
C GLY A 533 -27.31 3.94 16.32
N ILE A 534 -26.24 3.74 15.55
CA ILE A 534 -25.84 2.45 15.01
C ILE A 534 -24.76 1.87 15.91
N ASP A 535 -25.07 0.77 16.59
CA ASP A 535 -24.09 -0.04 17.32
C ASP A 535 -23.79 -1.29 16.50
N PRO A 536 -22.61 -1.41 15.85
CA PRO A 536 -22.27 -2.59 15.06
C PRO A 536 -22.21 -3.89 15.88
N GLY A 537 -22.16 -3.81 17.21
CA GLY A 537 -22.19 -4.97 18.12
C GLY A 537 -23.59 -5.42 18.54
N ALA A 538 -24.65 -4.66 18.20
CA ALA A 538 -26.03 -5.03 18.47
C ALA A 538 -26.48 -6.20 17.58
N ASP A 539 -27.71 -6.70 17.80
CA ASP A 539 -28.29 -7.71 16.91
C ASP A 539 -28.24 -7.25 15.45
N VAL A 540 -27.90 -8.15 14.55
CA VAL A 540 -27.64 -7.81 13.15
C VAL A 540 -28.86 -7.22 12.44
N ASP A 541 -30.08 -7.67 12.79
CA ASP A 541 -31.31 -7.13 12.20
C ASP A 541 -31.61 -5.70 12.72
N ASP A 542 -31.26 -5.40 13.98
CA ASP A 542 -31.32 -4.04 14.53
C ASP A 542 -30.33 -3.11 13.86
N VAL A 543 -29.10 -3.57 13.61
CA VAL A 543 -28.07 -2.83 12.85
C VAL A 543 -28.57 -2.53 11.43
N LEU A 544 -29.11 -3.52 10.73
CA LEU A 544 -29.66 -3.35 9.38
C LEU A 544 -30.83 -2.36 9.35
N ALA A 545 -31.71 -2.41 10.34
CA ALA A 545 -32.82 -1.48 10.47
C ALA A 545 -32.34 -0.04 10.72
N ALA A 546 -31.32 0.13 11.58
CA ALA A 546 -30.72 1.45 11.85
C ALA A 546 -30.02 2.01 10.60
N LEU A 547 -29.23 1.18 9.89
CA LEU A 547 -28.56 1.58 8.65
C LEU A 547 -29.53 2.01 7.56
N ARG A 548 -30.63 1.28 7.35
CA ARG A 548 -31.68 1.67 6.38
C ARG A 548 -32.24 3.05 6.71
N ARG A 549 -32.59 3.32 7.97
CA ARG A 549 -33.09 4.64 8.41
C ARG A 549 -32.07 5.76 8.16
N ALA A 550 -30.79 5.52 8.45
CA ALA A 550 -29.73 6.50 8.28
C ALA A 550 -29.43 6.81 6.80
N VAL A 551 -29.43 5.79 5.94
CA VAL A 551 -29.22 5.97 4.48
C VAL A 551 -30.41 6.68 3.85
N ASP A 552 -31.65 6.31 4.17
CA ASP A 552 -32.84 6.97 3.66
C ASP A 552 -32.89 8.46 4.08
N ALA A 553 -32.49 8.77 5.30
CA ALA A 553 -32.41 10.16 5.78
C ALA A 553 -31.35 10.97 5.02
N SER A 554 -30.22 10.35 4.63
CA SER A 554 -29.15 11.03 3.86
C SER A 554 -29.53 11.29 2.40
N GLN A 555 -30.45 10.50 1.82
CA GLN A 555 -30.96 10.69 0.45
C GLN A 555 -32.09 11.72 0.37
N THR A 556 -32.70 12.07 1.50
CA THR A 556 -33.78 13.03 1.59
C THR A 556 -33.36 14.42 2.06
N ALA A 557 -32.09 14.61 2.45
CA ALA A 557 -31.54 15.92 2.76
C ALA A 557 -31.27 16.69 1.45
N PRO A 558 -31.77 17.96 1.32
CA PRO A 558 -31.73 18.76 0.08
C PRO A 558 -30.30 19.20 -0.31
#